data_bab3b022f2665a578ea363b75be5d715
#
_entry.id   bab3b022f2665a578ea363b75be5d715
#
_cell.length_a   1.000
_cell.length_b   1.000
_cell.length_c   1.000
_cell.angle_alpha   90.00
_cell.angle_beta   90.00
_cell.angle_gamma   90.00
#
_symmetry.space_group_name_H-M   'P 1'
#
loop_
_entity.id
_entity.type
_entity.pdbx_description
1 polymer ?
#
loop_
_entity_poly.entity_id
_entity_poly.type
_entity_poly.pdbx_seq_one_letter_code
_entity_poly.pdbx_strand_id
1 'polypeptide(L)'
;MDAGVAEQVRELFRGGAAVVVATANAEGRPSITRGWGATISADGYVVFCLTACAGSAMRANLAAKGRIAVTAAHPVTYSSAQVKGTVDVVRDPTDDEFDRVEAHRVRFAGAAAELGLADAECLMLGDLVTVGFIADEAYDQTPGGRAGQALT
;
A
#
# COMPACT_ATOMS: atom_id res chain seq x y z
N MET A 1 -1.94 -8.44 17.32
CA MET A 1 -0.86 -7.44 17.45
C MET A 1 -1.18 -6.58 18.67
N ASP A 2 -0.45 -6.81 19.75
CA ASP A 2 -0.56 -5.91 20.90
C ASP A 2 0.11 -4.58 20.55
N ALA A 3 -0.65 -3.50 20.65
CA ALA A 3 -0.24 -2.14 20.34
C ALA A 3 0.24 -1.92 18.88
N GLY A 4 -0.67 -1.64 18.02
CA GLY A 4 -0.49 -0.90 16.75
C GLY A 4 0.78 -1.13 15.92
N VAL A 5 0.70 -0.85 14.65
CA VAL A 5 1.87 -0.83 13.77
C VAL A 5 2.83 0.28 14.24
N ALA A 6 4.12 -0.05 14.37
CA ALA A 6 5.15 0.90 14.82
C ALA A 6 5.10 2.21 14.02
N GLU A 7 5.35 3.35 14.69
CA GLU A 7 5.27 4.68 14.07
C GLU A 7 6.12 4.80 12.82
N GLN A 8 7.33 4.25 12.83
CA GLN A 8 8.23 4.25 11.67
C GLN A 8 7.64 3.57 10.43
N VAL A 9 6.84 2.52 10.62
CA VAL A 9 6.12 1.85 9.51
C VAL A 9 5.00 2.75 9.00
N ARG A 10 4.25 3.36 9.92
CA ARG A 10 3.18 4.30 9.57
C ARG A 10 3.71 5.52 8.79
N GLU A 11 4.87 6.05 9.20
CA GLU A 11 5.54 7.14 8.50
C GLU A 11 6.00 6.73 7.10
N LEU A 12 6.53 5.52 6.94
CA LEU A 12 6.93 5.00 5.63
C LEU A 12 5.74 4.97 4.66
N PHE A 13 4.59 4.50 5.13
CA PHE A 13 3.36 4.46 4.31
C PHE A 13 2.82 5.84 3.96
N ARG A 14 2.97 6.84 4.83
CA ARG A 14 2.56 8.23 4.58
C ARG A 14 3.52 9.02 3.70
N GLY A 15 4.75 8.54 3.54
CA GLY A 15 5.81 9.21 2.78
C GLY A 15 5.71 9.02 1.28
N GLY A 16 6.83 9.24 0.58
CA GLY A 16 6.97 9.07 -0.87
C GLY A 16 7.29 7.63 -1.31
N ALA A 17 7.03 6.64 -0.47
CA ALA A 17 7.30 5.25 -0.78
C ALA A 17 6.41 4.73 -1.91
N ALA A 18 6.94 3.83 -2.72
CA ALA A 18 6.12 3.03 -3.63
C ALA A 18 5.26 2.06 -2.81
N VAL A 19 3.97 2.04 -3.07
CA VAL A 19 3.03 1.11 -2.42
C VAL A 19 2.59 0.05 -3.42
N VAL A 20 2.81 -1.20 -3.08
CA VAL A 20 2.45 -2.37 -3.88
C VAL A 20 1.44 -3.21 -3.11
N VAL A 21 0.38 -3.59 -3.78
CA VAL A 21 -0.74 -4.34 -3.21
C VAL A 21 -0.80 -5.71 -3.86
N ALA A 22 -0.81 -6.76 -3.07
CA ALA A 22 -0.96 -8.13 -3.51
C ALA A 22 -2.18 -8.78 -2.86
N THR A 23 -2.95 -9.50 -3.66
CA THR A 23 -4.05 -10.37 -3.22
C THR A 23 -3.88 -11.75 -3.82
N ALA A 24 -4.59 -12.74 -3.31
CA ALA A 24 -4.61 -14.08 -3.90
C ALA A 24 -6.05 -14.60 -3.99
N ASN A 25 -6.32 -15.45 -4.97
CA ASN A 25 -7.59 -16.15 -5.07
C ASN A 25 -7.61 -17.41 -4.19
N ALA A 26 -8.73 -18.13 -4.21
CA ALA A 26 -8.90 -19.36 -3.41
C ALA A 26 -7.89 -20.48 -3.76
N GLU A 27 -7.38 -20.49 -4.99
CA GLU A 27 -6.34 -21.41 -5.46
C GLU A 27 -4.91 -20.92 -5.19
N GLY A 28 -4.75 -19.78 -4.49
CA GLY A 28 -3.46 -19.21 -4.16
C GLY A 28 -2.77 -18.45 -5.31
N ARG A 29 -3.47 -18.16 -6.40
CA ARG A 29 -2.90 -17.36 -7.50
C ARG A 29 -2.86 -15.89 -7.11
N PRO A 30 -1.68 -15.25 -7.15
CA PRO A 30 -1.54 -13.85 -6.77
C PRO A 30 -1.99 -12.89 -7.88
N SER A 31 -2.42 -11.71 -7.45
CA SER A 31 -2.61 -10.54 -8.30
C SER A 31 -1.95 -9.34 -7.63
N ILE A 32 -1.22 -8.53 -8.39
CA ILE A 32 -0.42 -7.41 -7.87
C ILE A 32 -0.78 -6.13 -8.61
N THR A 33 -0.90 -5.04 -7.88
CA THR A 33 -1.09 -3.70 -8.43
C THR A 33 -0.42 -2.64 -7.56
N ARG A 34 -0.48 -1.38 -7.99
CA ARG A 34 0.00 -0.22 -7.22
C ARG A 34 -1.10 0.30 -6.31
N GLY A 35 -0.72 0.68 -5.09
CA GLY A 35 -1.56 1.41 -4.16
C GLY A 35 -1.12 2.87 -4.04
N TRP A 36 -2.05 3.73 -3.61
CA TRP A 36 -1.84 5.17 -3.48
C TRP A 36 -2.52 5.71 -2.23
N GLY A 37 -1.92 6.74 -1.63
CA GLY A 37 -2.49 7.44 -0.49
C GLY A 37 -2.67 6.55 0.75
N ALA A 38 -1.80 5.56 0.92
CA ALA A 38 -1.90 4.62 2.02
C ALA A 38 -1.63 5.28 3.37
N THR A 39 -2.45 4.93 4.35
CA THR A 39 -2.27 5.32 5.75
C THR A 39 -2.50 4.12 6.65
N ILE A 40 -1.85 4.12 7.80
CA ILE A 40 -2.08 3.13 8.86
C ILE A 40 -2.35 3.91 10.15
N SER A 41 -3.49 3.67 10.78
CA SER A 41 -3.83 4.27 12.06
C SER A 41 -3.06 3.61 13.22
N ALA A 42 -3.11 4.22 14.40
CA ALA A 42 -2.41 3.70 15.57
C ALA A 42 -2.89 2.31 15.99
N ASP A 43 -4.15 1.99 15.74
CA ASP A 43 -4.77 0.68 16.00
C ASP A 43 -4.57 -0.34 14.86
N GLY A 44 -3.79 0.02 13.83
CA GLY A 44 -3.43 -0.88 12.74
C GLY A 44 -4.42 -0.95 11.59
N TYR A 45 -5.40 -0.02 11.50
CA TYR A 45 -6.28 0.03 10.35
C TYR A 45 -5.59 0.65 9.15
N VAL A 46 -5.51 -0.09 8.06
CA VAL A 46 -4.86 0.29 6.81
C VAL A 46 -5.92 0.74 5.81
N VAL A 47 -5.73 1.91 5.22
CA VAL A 47 -6.58 2.43 4.14
C VAL A 47 -5.69 2.91 2.99
N PHE A 48 -6.05 2.56 1.78
CA PHE A 48 -5.37 3.03 0.57
C PHE A 48 -6.35 3.03 -0.60
N CYS A 49 -5.94 3.66 -1.70
CA CYS A 49 -6.68 3.62 -2.96
C CYS A 49 -5.90 2.85 -4.02
N LEU A 50 -6.62 2.23 -4.93
CA LEU A 50 -6.07 1.68 -6.16
C LEU A 50 -6.94 2.07 -7.34
N THR A 51 -6.41 1.93 -8.55
CA THR A 51 -7.18 2.24 -9.76
C THR A 51 -8.29 1.22 -9.96
N ALA A 52 -9.48 1.67 -10.33
CA ALA A 52 -10.62 0.80 -10.60
C ALA A 52 -10.35 -0.19 -11.75
N CYS A 53 -9.36 0.09 -12.60
CA CYS A 53 -8.92 -0.78 -13.69
C CYS A 53 -7.73 -1.68 -13.32
N ALA A 54 -7.51 -1.94 -12.03
CA ALA A 54 -6.39 -2.77 -11.54
C ALA A 54 -6.38 -4.23 -12.06
N GLY A 55 -7.38 -4.62 -12.83
CA GLY A 55 -7.53 -5.94 -13.43
C GLY A 55 -8.65 -6.75 -12.79
N SER A 56 -9.21 -7.66 -13.58
CA SER A 56 -10.38 -8.46 -13.17
C SER A 56 -10.07 -9.40 -12.01
N ALA A 57 -8.85 -9.97 -11.97
CA ALA A 57 -8.42 -10.86 -10.89
C ALA A 57 -8.28 -10.11 -9.55
N MET A 58 -7.66 -8.93 -9.56
CA MET A 58 -7.56 -8.09 -8.35
C MET A 58 -8.95 -7.72 -7.83
N ARG A 59 -9.84 -7.29 -8.72
CA ARG A 59 -11.21 -6.89 -8.33
C ARG A 59 -11.99 -8.07 -7.75
N ALA A 60 -11.89 -9.25 -8.34
CA ALA A 60 -12.52 -10.47 -7.83
C ALA A 60 -11.98 -10.85 -6.45
N ASN A 61 -10.67 -10.79 -6.25
CA ASN A 61 -10.04 -11.09 -4.97
C ASN A 61 -10.48 -10.11 -3.86
N LEU A 62 -10.58 -8.82 -4.18
CA LEU A 62 -11.08 -7.81 -3.24
C LEU A 62 -12.55 -8.04 -2.89
N ALA A 63 -13.39 -8.33 -3.89
CA ALA A 63 -14.81 -8.62 -3.68
C ALA A 63 -15.03 -9.88 -2.81
N ALA A 64 -14.14 -10.87 -2.94
CA ALA A 64 -14.16 -12.07 -2.11
C ALA A 64 -13.66 -11.82 -0.68
N LYS A 65 -13.17 -10.61 -0.37
CA LYS A 65 -12.61 -10.23 0.94
C LYS A 65 -11.55 -11.22 1.44
N GLY A 66 -10.65 -11.60 0.54
CA GLY A 66 -9.55 -12.52 0.83
C GLY A 66 -8.37 -11.85 1.55
N ARG A 67 -7.29 -12.61 1.66
CA ARG A 67 -6.03 -12.09 2.23
C ARG A 67 -5.42 -11.03 1.31
N ILE A 68 -4.82 -10.02 1.95
CA ILE A 68 -4.14 -8.91 1.29
C ILE A 68 -2.80 -8.65 1.95
N ALA A 69 -1.81 -8.29 1.15
CA ALA A 69 -0.52 -7.80 1.60
C ALA A 69 -0.23 -6.46 0.93
N VAL A 70 0.18 -5.48 1.72
CA VAL A 70 0.53 -4.14 1.23
C VAL A 70 1.96 -3.84 1.67
N THR A 71 2.82 -3.55 0.70
CA THR A 71 4.22 -3.24 0.92
C THR A 71 4.49 -1.81 0.53
N ALA A 72 5.12 -1.05 1.44
CA ALA A 72 5.72 0.25 1.14
C ALA A 72 7.23 0.10 1.03
N ALA A 73 7.82 0.65 -0.03
CA ALA A 73 9.26 0.65 -0.25
C ALA A 73 9.72 2.02 -0.74
N HIS A 74 10.61 2.65 0.01
CA HIS A 74 11.13 3.97 -0.36
C HIS A 74 12.19 3.84 -1.45
N PRO A 75 12.03 4.49 -2.61
CA PRO A 75 12.90 4.26 -3.76
C PRO A 75 14.35 4.73 -3.55
N VAL A 76 14.58 5.69 -2.68
CA VAL A 76 15.92 6.25 -2.41
C VAL A 76 16.62 5.54 -1.25
N THR A 77 15.92 5.33 -0.13
CA THR A 77 16.51 4.77 1.10
C THR A 77 16.45 3.25 1.17
N TYR A 78 15.60 2.62 0.34
CA TYR A 78 15.26 1.19 0.36
C TYR A 78 14.57 0.72 1.64
N SER A 79 14.24 1.62 2.57
CA SER A 79 13.41 1.28 3.72
C SER A 79 12.10 0.67 3.24
N SER A 80 11.77 -0.51 3.73
CA SER A 80 10.60 -1.27 3.25
C SER A 80 9.91 -1.98 4.41
N ALA A 81 8.59 -1.99 4.37
CA ALA A 81 7.77 -2.74 5.33
C ALA A 81 6.54 -3.31 4.62
N GLN A 82 6.09 -4.46 5.07
CA GLN A 82 4.89 -5.11 4.58
C GLN A 82 3.91 -5.33 5.73
N VAL A 83 2.65 -5.00 5.49
CA VAL A 83 1.55 -5.34 6.40
C VAL A 83 0.58 -6.27 5.69
N LYS A 84 -0.02 -7.18 6.43
CA LYS A 84 -0.99 -8.15 5.89
C LYS A 84 -2.26 -8.14 6.74
N GLY A 85 -3.34 -8.56 6.12
CA GLY A 85 -4.63 -8.69 6.77
C GLY A 85 -5.65 -9.37 5.87
N THR A 86 -6.91 -9.23 6.24
CA THR A 86 -8.05 -9.68 5.44
C THR A 86 -8.85 -8.45 5.02
N VAL A 87 -9.22 -8.35 3.75
CA VAL A 87 -9.98 -7.22 3.21
C VAL A 87 -11.30 -7.07 3.99
N ASP A 88 -11.52 -5.86 4.51
CA ASP A 88 -12.73 -5.50 5.25
C ASP A 88 -13.68 -4.67 4.39
N VAL A 89 -13.16 -3.59 3.81
CA VAL A 89 -13.94 -2.60 3.08
C VAL A 89 -13.39 -2.42 1.66
N VAL A 90 -14.33 -2.36 0.71
CA VAL A 90 -14.08 -1.91 -0.67
C VAL A 90 -15.20 -0.94 -1.02
N ARG A 91 -14.88 0.31 -1.31
CA ARG A 91 -15.85 1.39 -1.52
C ARG A 91 -15.31 2.52 -2.38
N ASP A 92 -16.17 3.46 -2.74
CA ASP A 92 -15.75 4.70 -3.40
C ASP A 92 -14.90 5.58 -2.44
N PRO A 93 -13.91 6.31 -2.98
CA PRO A 93 -13.08 7.22 -2.20
C PRO A 93 -13.86 8.41 -1.66
N THR A 94 -13.43 8.92 -0.50
CA THR A 94 -13.83 10.24 0.01
C THR A 94 -12.97 11.35 -0.60
N ASP A 95 -13.38 12.61 -0.46
CA ASP A 95 -12.60 13.77 -0.93
C ASP A 95 -11.23 13.82 -0.25
N ASP A 96 -11.15 13.55 1.06
CA ASP A 96 -9.88 13.48 1.79
C ASP A 96 -8.96 12.38 1.26
N GLU A 97 -9.51 11.28 0.80
CA GLU A 97 -8.75 10.17 0.21
C GLU A 97 -8.18 10.56 -1.17
N PHE A 98 -8.95 11.26 -1.98
CA PHE A 98 -8.45 11.85 -3.23
C PHE A 98 -7.26 12.80 -2.97
N ASP A 99 -7.38 13.67 -1.97
CA ASP A 99 -6.31 14.60 -1.60
C ASP A 99 -5.05 13.86 -1.14
N ARG A 100 -5.20 12.78 -0.37
CA ARG A 100 -4.07 11.94 0.05
C ARG A 100 -3.41 11.22 -1.11
N VAL A 101 -4.20 10.71 -2.06
CA VAL A 101 -3.67 10.08 -3.27
C VAL A 101 -2.83 11.06 -4.07
N GLU A 102 -3.32 12.28 -4.29
CA GLU A 102 -2.60 13.32 -5.02
C GLU A 102 -1.31 13.73 -4.30
N ALA A 103 -1.38 13.93 -2.98
CA ALA A 103 -0.20 14.26 -2.18
C ALA A 103 0.85 13.13 -2.22
N HIS A 104 0.43 11.87 -2.18
CA HIS A 104 1.33 10.73 -2.31
C HIS A 104 1.95 10.67 -3.71
N ARG A 105 1.17 10.88 -4.76
CA ARG A 105 1.67 10.91 -6.14
C ARG A 105 2.78 11.94 -6.31
N VAL A 106 2.59 13.14 -5.76
CA VAL A 106 3.59 14.22 -5.81
C VAL A 106 4.87 13.83 -5.03
N ARG A 107 4.73 13.28 -3.83
CA ARG A 107 5.88 12.84 -3.03
C ARG A 107 6.65 11.69 -3.69
N PHE A 108 5.94 10.74 -4.26
CA PHE A 108 6.56 9.63 -4.99
C PHE A 108 7.31 10.14 -6.23
N ALA A 109 6.71 11.05 -7.00
CA ALA A 109 7.36 11.66 -8.15
C ALA A 109 8.65 12.41 -7.76
N GLY A 110 8.63 13.12 -6.62
CA GLY A 110 9.82 13.78 -6.07
C GLY A 110 10.93 12.80 -5.70
N ALA A 111 10.61 11.71 -5.04
CA ALA A 111 11.57 10.66 -4.71
C ALA A 111 12.13 9.98 -5.97
N ALA A 112 11.29 9.71 -6.96
CA ALA A 112 11.71 9.14 -8.23
C ALA A 112 12.63 10.09 -9.02
N ALA A 113 12.37 11.39 -8.96
CA ALA A 113 13.21 12.42 -9.60
C ALA A 113 14.65 12.43 -9.04
N GLU A 114 14.83 12.15 -7.75
CA GLU A 114 16.16 12.00 -7.14
C GLU A 114 16.97 10.85 -7.78
N LEU A 115 16.28 9.86 -8.33
CA LEU A 115 16.88 8.75 -9.08
C LEU A 115 17.03 9.01 -10.60
N GLY A 116 16.71 10.22 -11.07
CA GLY A 116 16.75 10.59 -12.48
C GLY A 116 15.53 10.12 -13.29
N LEU A 117 14.44 9.73 -12.65
CA LEU A 117 13.21 9.29 -13.32
C LEU A 117 12.29 10.48 -13.56
N ALA A 118 12.52 11.23 -14.63
CA ALA A 118 11.82 12.50 -14.93
C ALA A 118 10.32 12.32 -15.24
N ASP A 119 9.91 11.18 -15.76
CA ASP A 119 8.53 10.94 -16.22
C ASP A 119 7.58 10.42 -15.14
N ALA A 120 8.05 10.29 -13.89
CA ALA A 120 7.21 9.86 -12.77
C ALA A 120 6.05 10.82 -12.48
N GLU A 121 6.13 12.07 -12.91
CA GLU A 121 5.05 13.06 -12.79
C GLU A 121 3.86 12.77 -13.73
N CYS A 122 4.07 11.98 -14.77
CA CYS A 122 3.04 11.65 -15.76
C CYS A 122 2.11 10.52 -15.33
N LEU A 123 2.17 10.07 -14.07
CA LEU A 123 1.29 9.02 -13.57
C LEU A 123 -0.17 9.51 -13.54
N MET A 124 -0.98 9.00 -14.45
CA MET A 124 -2.42 9.22 -14.49
C MET A 124 -3.11 8.06 -13.81
N LEU A 125 -3.89 8.34 -12.77
CA LEU A 125 -4.47 7.29 -11.94
C LEU A 125 -5.88 6.86 -12.36
N GLY A 126 -6.62 7.67 -13.09
CA GLY A 126 -7.99 7.38 -13.48
C GLY A 126 -8.93 7.24 -12.27
N ASP A 127 -10.00 6.46 -12.42
CA ASP A 127 -10.95 6.19 -11.36
C ASP A 127 -10.31 5.36 -10.24
N LEU A 128 -10.65 5.68 -9.00
CA LEU A 128 -10.11 5.06 -7.80
C LEU A 128 -11.16 4.27 -7.03
N VAL A 129 -10.70 3.26 -6.32
CA VAL A 129 -11.48 2.54 -5.31
C VAL A 129 -10.66 2.51 -4.01
N THR A 130 -11.33 2.70 -2.89
CA THR A 130 -10.73 2.63 -1.54
C THR A 130 -10.86 1.23 -0.98
N VAL A 131 -9.77 0.73 -0.42
CA VAL A 131 -9.69 -0.56 0.27
C VAL A 131 -9.22 -0.32 1.70
N GLY A 132 -9.85 -1.00 2.65
CA GLY A 132 -9.49 -0.97 4.07
C GLY A 132 -9.41 -2.36 4.67
N PHE A 133 -8.52 -2.53 5.65
CA PHE A 133 -8.37 -3.76 6.43
C PHE A 133 -7.62 -3.49 7.74
N ILE A 134 -7.76 -4.40 8.72
CA ILE A 134 -6.91 -4.40 9.92
C ILE A 134 -5.64 -5.22 9.62
N ALA A 135 -4.47 -4.64 9.90
CA ALA A 135 -3.21 -5.36 9.82
C ALA A 135 -3.11 -6.36 10.98
N ASP A 136 -3.00 -7.63 10.66
CA ASP A 136 -2.80 -8.72 11.62
C ASP A 136 -1.35 -9.23 11.62
N GLU A 137 -0.57 -8.86 10.62
CA GLU A 137 0.86 -9.15 10.51
C GLU A 137 1.61 -7.94 9.94
N ALA A 138 2.85 -7.73 10.41
CA ALA A 138 3.76 -6.74 9.86
C ALA A 138 5.19 -7.28 9.81
N TYR A 139 5.93 -6.94 8.75
CA TYR A 139 7.28 -7.43 8.50
C TYR A 139 8.21 -6.32 8.03
N ASP A 140 9.45 -6.34 8.51
CA ASP A 140 10.54 -5.56 7.92
C ASP A 140 10.93 -6.19 6.58
N GLN A 141 10.90 -5.41 5.52
CA GLN A 141 11.32 -5.86 4.19
C GLN A 141 12.54 -5.07 3.68
N THR A 142 13.12 -4.22 4.53
CA THR A 142 14.33 -3.48 4.19
C THR A 142 15.44 -4.47 3.83
N PRO A 143 16.12 -4.30 2.67
CA PRO A 143 17.20 -5.20 2.27
C PRO A 143 18.29 -5.31 3.34
N GLY A 144 18.64 -6.54 3.71
CA GLY A 144 19.64 -6.82 4.75
C GLY A 144 19.21 -7.95 5.68
N GLY A 145 19.91 -8.09 6.79
CA GLY A 145 19.74 -9.20 7.71
C GLY A 145 18.40 -9.22 8.49
N ARG A 146 17.62 -8.15 8.41
CA ARG A 146 16.29 -8.08 9.05
C ARG A 146 15.14 -8.31 8.08
N ALA A 147 15.41 -8.44 6.79
CA ALA A 147 14.35 -8.68 5.80
C ALA A 147 13.56 -9.96 6.15
N GLY A 148 12.23 -9.82 6.20
CA GLY A 148 11.32 -10.90 6.58
C GLY A 148 11.11 -11.10 8.09
N GLN A 149 11.77 -10.31 8.95
CA GLN A 149 11.51 -10.36 10.38
C GLN A 149 10.16 -9.73 10.72
N ALA A 150 9.41 -10.38 11.60
CA ALA A 150 8.15 -9.84 12.10
C ALA A 150 8.40 -8.56 12.92
N LEU A 151 7.55 -7.57 12.69
CA LEU A 151 7.47 -6.34 13.45
C LEU A 151 6.29 -6.47 14.42
N THR A 152 6.56 -6.77 15.65
CA THR A 152 5.56 -6.91 16.73
C THR A 152 5.54 -5.69 17.62
#